data_92d4a3c95cad30c589cdf28c576ba5c3
#
_entry.id   92d4a3c95cad30c589cdf28c576ba5c3
#
_cell.length_a   1.000
_cell.length_b   1.000
_cell.length_c   1.000
_cell.angle_alpha   90.00
_cell.angle_beta   90.00
_cell.angle_gamma   90.00
#
_symmetry.space_group_name_H-M   'P 1'
#
loop_
_entity.id
_entity.type
_entity.pdbx_description
1 polymer ?
#
loop_
_entity_poly.entity_id
_entity_poly.type
_entity_poly.pdbx_seq_one_letter_code
_entity_poly.pdbx_strand_id
1 'polypeptide(L)'
;IEYEINGCKITFPKDPQAGGTWIAKSDSKVIVLLNGAAEKHQIKPFYRKSRGLIVLELTSSENSLKHWETIDLNSIEPFTIILFENDKLHQLQWNEVEKSQIELDIKSPHIWSSSTLYSKEIRTKREEWFAKFIAENQNPEAKAILDFHQFTENKNPEYGLQINRNNELKTISITQCLVTTQEITMSYLDLIA
;
A
#
# COMPACT_ATOMS: atom_id res chain seq x y z
N ILE A 1 -8.38 11.56 8.03
CA ILE A 1 -9.79 11.96 8.23
C ILE A 1 -10.62 10.69 8.27
N GLU A 2 -11.60 10.61 9.17
CA GLU A 2 -12.56 9.51 9.27
C GLU A 2 -13.78 9.79 8.38
N TYR A 3 -14.25 8.75 7.71
CA TYR A 3 -15.43 8.78 6.84
C TYR A 3 -16.33 7.59 7.19
N GLU A 4 -17.63 7.72 6.93
CA GLU A 4 -18.57 6.62 6.99
C GLU A 4 -18.92 6.20 5.55
N ILE A 5 -18.62 4.94 5.20
CA ILE A 5 -18.91 4.35 3.88
C ILE A 5 -19.62 3.03 4.11
N ASN A 6 -20.83 2.89 3.58
CA ASN A 6 -21.68 1.68 3.75
C ASN A 6 -21.88 1.26 5.22
N GLY A 7 -21.98 2.24 6.13
CA GLY A 7 -22.11 1.98 7.57
C GLY A 7 -20.81 1.55 8.27
N CYS A 8 -19.67 1.57 7.56
CA CYS A 8 -18.35 1.26 8.10
C CYS A 8 -17.56 2.55 8.31
N LYS A 9 -16.96 2.72 9.50
CA LYS A 9 -16.03 3.81 9.78
C LYS A 9 -14.66 3.49 9.20
N ILE A 10 -14.19 4.34 8.30
CA ILE A 10 -12.92 4.16 7.58
C ILE A 10 -12.07 5.42 7.74
N THR A 11 -10.82 5.25 8.13
CA THR A 11 -9.83 6.33 8.19
C THR A 11 -8.85 6.19 7.04
N PHE A 12 -8.66 7.25 6.27
CA PHE A 12 -7.72 7.26 5.14
C PHE A 12 -7.30 8.67 4.72
N PRO A 13 -6.09 8.85 4.15
CA PRO A 13 -5.72 10.05 3.39
C PRO A 13 -6.43 10.02 2.04
N LYS A 14 -7.23 11.04 1.73
CA LYS A 14 -8.01 11.09 0.49
C LYS A 14 -7.21 11.69 -0.66
N ASP A 15 -7.16 10.99 -1.78
CA ASP A 15 -6.74 11.58 -3.05
C ASP A 15 -7.79 12.61 -3.50
N PRO A 16 -7.46 13.91 -3.56
CA PRO A 16 -8.43 14.93 -3.90
C PRO A 16 -8.89 14.88 -5.36
N GLN A 17 -8.11 14.27 -6.27
CA GLN A 17 -8.43 14.17 -7.69
C GLN A 17 -9.30 12.95 -7.99
N ALA A 18 -8.88 11.77 -7.53
CA ALA A 18 -9.56 10.51 -7.82
C ALA A 18 -10.63 10.14 -6.77
N GLY A 19 -10.64 10.81 -5.61
CA GLY A 19 -11.58 10.54 -4.52
C GLY A 19 -11.32 9.24 -3.74
N GLY A 20 -10.33 8.45 -4.16
CA GLY A 20 -9.89 7.21 -3.53
C GLY A 20 -8.74 7.39 -2.55
N THR A 21 -8.01 6.32 -2.28
CA THR A 21 -6.85 6.33 -1.39
C THR A 21 -5.85 5.22 -1.75
N TRP A 22 -4.61 5.36 -1.23
CA TRP A 22 -3.56 4.33 -1.31
C TRP A 22 -3.42 3.50 -0.03
N ILE A 23 -4.07 3.93 1.05
CA ILE A 23 -4.12 3.21 2.34
C ILE A 23 -5.41 3.54 3.06
N ALA A 24 -6.05 2.55 3.63
CA ALA A 24 -7.23 2.71 4.48
C ALA A 24 -7.19 1.76 5.66
N LYS A 25 -7.79 2.16 6.77
CA LYS A 25 -8.04 1.30 7.91
C LYS A 25 -9.50 1.40 8.35
N SER A 26 -10.05 0.28 8.84
CA SER A 26 -11.24 0.23 9.70
C SER A 26 -10.86 -0.27 11.08
N ASP A 27 -11.82 -0.65 11.91
CA ASP A 27 -11.54 -1.21 13.25
C ASP A 27 -10.89 -2.60 13.19
N SER A 28 -11.04 -3.33 12.08
CA SER A 28 -10.56 -4.72 11.94
C SER A 28 -9.66 -4.95 10.72
N LYS A 29 -9.40 -3.93 9.91
CA LYS A 29 -8.70 -4.08 8.61
C LYS A 29 -7.70 -2.97 8.38
N VAL A 30 -6.63 -3.33 7.66
CA VAL A 30 -5.74 -2.38 6.99
C VAL A 30 -5.57 -2.82 5.56
N ILE A 31 -5.72 -1.89 4.62
CA ILE A 31 -5.51 -2.13 3.19
C ILE A 31 -4.52 -1.11 2.65
N VAL A 32 -3.47 -1.61 1.98
CA VAL A 32 -2.46 -0.79 1.30
C VAL A 32 -2.47 -1.12 -0.18
N LEU A 33 -2.44 -0.10 -1.02
CA LEU A 33 -2.42 -0.20 -2.48
C LEU A 33 -1.05 0.17 -3.05
N LEU A 34 -0.54 -0.67 -3.94
CA LEU A 34 0.60 -0.37 -4.79
C LEU A 34 0.18 -0.36 -6.26
N ASN A 35 0.65 0.63 -7.00
CA ASN A 35 0.43 0.71 -8.43
C ASN A 35 1.23 -0.39 -9.16
N GLY A 36 0.53 -1.11 -10.03
CA GLY A 36 1.06 -2.25 -10.79
C GLY A 36 0.93 -3.60 -10.08
N ALA A 37 0.97 -4.64 -10.88
CA ALA A 37 1.05 -6.03 -10.45
C ALA A 37 2.53 -6.48 -10.32
N ALA A 38 2.86 -7.73 -10.62
CA ALA A 38 4.23 -8.24 -10.53
C ALA A 38 5.19 -7.51 -11.47
N GLU A 39 4.73 -7.18 -12.69
CA GLU A 39 5.52 -6.54 -13.73
C GLU A 39 4.89 -5.20 -14.17
N LYS A 40 5.73 -4.38 -14.81
CA LYS A 40 5.28 -3.12 -15.40
C LYS A 40 4.34 -3.42 -16.57
N HIS A 41 3.19 -2.77 -16.59
CA HIS A 41 2.20 -2.89 -17.67
C HIS A 41 2.24 -1.68 -18.60
N GLN A 42 1.59 -1.81 -19.76
CA GLN A 42 1.37 -0.73 -20.69
C GLN A 42 0.13 0.06 -20.28
N ILE A 43 0.30 1.38 -20.06
CA ILE A 43 -0.81 2.25 -19.66
C ILE A 43 -1.79 2.37 -20.82
N LYS A 44 -3.07 2.15 -20.57
CA LYS A 44 -4.17 2.33 -21.55
C LYS A 44 -4.68 3.77 -21.51
N PRO A 45 -5.28 4.24 -22.61
CA PRO A 45 -5.85 5.60 -22.68
C PRO A 45 -7.00 5.84 -21.70
N PHE A 46 -7.66 4.77 -21.24
CA PHE A 46 -8.82 4.86 -20.37
C PHE A 46 -8.90 3.67 -19.43
N TYR A 47 -9.21 3.96 -18.17
CA TYR A 47 -9.60 3.00 -17.13
C TYR A 47 -10.92 3.44 -16.52
N ARG A 48 -11.79 2.48 -16.24
CA ARG A 48 -13.18 2.71 -15.78
C ARG A 48 -13.25 3.39 -14.40
N LYS A 49 -12.28 3.09 -13.53
CA LYS A 49 -12.32 3.49 -12.11
C LYS A 49 -10.90 3.57 -11.56
N SER A 50 -10.67 4.52 -10.66
CA SER A 50 -9.41 4.59 -9.92
C SER A 50 -9.24 3.38 -9.00
N ARG A 51 -8.02 2.84 -8.97
CA ARG A 51 -7.61 1.76 -8.05
C ARG A 51 -7.84 2.11 -6.57
N GLY A 52 -7.65 3.39 -6.21
CA GLY A 52 -7.91 3.87 -4.85
C GLY A 52 -9.36 3.75 -4.40
N LEU A 53 -10.33 3.71 -5.33
CA LEU A 53 -11.73 3.43 -5.01
C LEU A 53 -11.97 1.95 -4.70
N ILE A 54 -11.17 1.04 -5.29
CA ILE A 54 -11.19 -0.38 -4.94
C ILE A 54 -10.75 -0.60 -3.49
N VAL A 55 -9.77 0.17 -3.02
CA VAL A 55 -9.37 0.16 -1.60
C VAL A 55 -10.56 0.46 -0.70
N LEU A 56 -11.34 1.50 -1.00
CA LEU A 56 -12.50 1.88 -0.20
C LEU A 56 -13.61 0.82 -0.26
N GLU A 57 -13.87 0.22 -1.42
CA GLU A 57 -14.85 -0.87 -1.56
C GLU A 57 -14.47 -2.09 -0.72
N LEU A 58 -13.22 -2.52 -0.79
CA LEU A 58 -12.74 -3.66 0.00
C LEU A 58 -12.76 -3.34 1.50
N THR A 59 -12.36 -2.12 1.89
CA THR A 59 -12.34 -1.73 3.32
C THR A 59 -13.75 -1.66 3.89
N SER A 60 -14.74 -1.16 3.12
CA SER A 60 -16.14 -1.04 3.55
C SER A 60 -16.95 -2.33 3.44
N SER A 61 -16.39 -3.38 2.83
CA SER A 61 -17.08 -4.67 2.72
C SER A 61 -17.04 -5.41 4.07
N GLU A 62 -18.01 -6.26 4.34
CA GLU A 62 -18.04 -7.11 5.54
C GLU A 62 -16.87 -8.12 5.54
N ASN A 63 -16.53 -8.68 4.38
CA ASN A 63 -15.45 -9.62 4.17
C ASN A 63 -14.70 -9.27 2.88
N SER A 64 -13.49 -8.74 3.03
CA SER A 64 -12.70 -8.23 1.91
C SER A 64 -12.30 -9.32 0.91
N LEU A 65 -11.98 -10.53 1.38
CA LEU A 65 -11.59 -11.64 0.50
C LEU A 65 -12.76 -12.14 -0.32
N LYS A 66 -13.94 -12.28 0.29
CA LYS A 66 -15.16 -12.66 -0.44
C LYS A 66 -15.55 -11.58 -1.47
N HIS A 67 -15.39 -10.32 -1.11
CA HIS A 67 -15.62 -9.22 -2.05
C HIS A 67 -14.59 -9.22 -3.18
N TRP A 68 -13.31 -9.50 -2.89
CA TRP A 68 -12.25 -9.65 -3.88
C TRP A 68 -12.57 -10.72 -4.94
N GLU A 69 -13.14 -11.85 -4.55
CA GLU A 69 -13.52 -12.91 -5.49
C GLU A 69 -14.55 -12.42 -6.51
N THR A 70 -15.50 -11.60 -6.09
CA THR A 70 -16.67 -11.21 -6.89
C THR A 70 -16.58 -9.84 -7.56
N ILE A 71 -15.71 -8.94 -7.07
CA ILE A 71 -15.57 -7.59 -7.62
C ILE A 71 -15.19 -7.62 -9.10
N ASP A 72 -15.86 -6.82 -9.91
CA ASP A 72 -15.53 -6.66 -11.33
C ASP A 72 -14.34 -5.71 -11.48
N LEU A 73 -13.21 -6.22 -11.99
CA LEU A 73 -11.98 -5.47 -12.26
C LEU A 73 -11.71 -5.23 -13.75
N ASN A 74 -12.68 -5.54 -14.62
CA ASN A 74 -12.55 -5.23 -16.05
C ASN A 74 -12.30 -3.73 -16.27
N SER A 75 -11.33 -3.40 -17.11
CA SER A 75 -10.90 -2.01 -17.38
C SER A 75 -10.45 -1.25 -16.12
N ILE A 76 -9.90 -1.94 -15.14
CA ILE A 76 -9.16 -1.35 -14.01
C ILE A 76 -7.67 -1.55 -14.26
N GLU A 77 -6.89 -0.51 -14.04
CA GLU A 77 -5.43 -0.56 -14.17
C GLU A 77 -4.81 -1.57 -13.17
N PRO A 78 -3.74 -2.33 -13.54
CA PRO A 78 -3.10 -3.29 -12.66
C PRO A 78 -2.68 -2.72 -11.30
N PHE A 79 -2.84 -3.53 -10.27
CA PHE A 79 -2.48 -3.14 -8.91
C PHE A 79 -2.18 -4.35 -8.01
N THR A 80 -1.51 -4.06 -6.92
CA THR A 80 -1.31 -4.97 -5.79
C THR A 80 -1.94 -4.36 -4.54
N ILE A 81 -2.68 -5.15 -3.80
CA ILE A 81 -3.21 -4.81 -2.48
C ILE A 81 -2.56 -5.72 -1.43
N ILE A 82 -2.15 -5.11 -0.33
CA ILE A 82 -1.79 -5.81 0.89
C ILE A 82 -2.94 -5.60 1.87
N LEU A 83 -3.57 -6.69 2.24
CA LEU A 83 -4.74 -6.74 3.12
C LEU A 83 -4.36 -7.42 4.42
N PHE A 84 -4.49 -6.70 5.53
CA PHE A 84 -4.58 -7.27 6.86
C PHE A 84 -6.05 -7.31 7.30
N GLU A 85 -6.55 -8.49 7.62
CA GLU A 85 -7.92 -8.73 8.10
C GLU A 85 -7.96 -10.03 8.92
N ASN A 86 -8.60 -10.02 10.10
CA ASN A 86 -8.77 -11.21 10.95
C ASN A 86 -7.44 -11.91 11.30
N ASP A 87 -6.43 -11.15 11.72
CA ASP A 87 -5.08 -11.64 12.05
C ASP A 87 -4.38 -12.40 10.91
N LYS A 88 -4.76 -12.12 9.68
CA LYS A 88 -4.15 -12.68 8.47
C LYS A 88 -3.67 -11.57 7.54
N LEU A 89 -2.58 -11.87 6.84
CA LEU A 89 -2.01 -10.99 5.85
C LEU A 89 -2.13 -11.62 4.46
N HIS A 90 -2.69 -10.87 3.52
CA HIS A 90 -2.86 -11.33 2.15
C HIS A 90 -2.26 -10.35 1.16
N GLN A 91 -1.67 -10.87 0.09
CA GLN A 91 -1.39 -10.14 -1.12
C GLN A 91 -2.45 -10.49 -2.15
N LEU A 92 -3.16 -9.48 -2.64
CA LEU A 92 -4.15 -9.57 -3.70
C LEU A 92 -3.59 -8.84 -4.92
N GLN A 93 -3.68 -9.42 -6.09
CA GLN A 93 -3.09 -8.82 -7.29
C GLN A 93 -4.04 -8.91 -8.47
N TRP A 94 -4.17 -7.82 -9.21
CA TRP A 94 -4.87 -7.73 -10.49
C TRP A 94 -3.88 -7.33 -11.59
N ASN A 95 -3.78 -8.14 -12.64
CA ASN A 95 -2.83 -7.93 -13.74
C ASN A 95 -3.49 -7.59 -15.09
N GLU A 96 -4.77 -7.18 -15.10
CA GLU A 96 -5.68 -6.95 -16.25
C GLU A 96 -6.27 -8.20 -16.90
N VAL A 97 -5.84 -9.39 -16.50
CA VAL A 97 -6.31 -10.68 -17.04
C VAL A 97 -6.96 -11.49 -15.94
N GLU A 98 -6.28 -11.62 -14.82
CA GLU A 98 -6.69 -12.47 -13.72
C GLU A 98 -6.40 -11.84 -12.36
N LYS A 99 -7.14 -12.30 -11.37
CA LYS A 99 -6.91 -12.03 -9.96
C LYS A 99 -6.04 -13.12 -9.38
N SER A 100 -5.11 -12.77 -8.51
CA SER A 100 -4.41 -13.72 -7.67
C SER A 100 -4.50 -13.32 -6.20
N GLN A 101 -4.37 -14.30 -5.32
CA GLN A 101 -4.41 -14.15 -3.88
C GLN A 101 -3.41 -15.09 -3.24
N ILE A 102 -2.61 -14.56 -2.32
CA ILE A 102 -1.62 -15.32 -1.54
C ILE A 102 -1.78 -14.93 -0.08
N GLU A 103 -1.91 -15.90 0.81
CA GLU A 103 -1.78 -15.69 2.26
C GLU A 103 -0.29 -15.64 2.61
N LEU A 104 0.13 -14.64 3.37
CA LEU A 104 1.50 -14.39 3.76
C LEU A 104 1.71 -14.71 5.24
N ASP A 105 2.91 -15.10 5.62
CA ASP A 105 3.27 -15.28 7.02
C ASP A 105 3.31 -13.91 7.72
N ILE A 106 2.34 -13.66 8.59
CA ILE A 106 2.22 -12.41 9.37
C ILE A 106 3.38 -12.20 10.36
N LYS A 107 4.13 -13.25 10.70
CA LYS A 107 5.27 -13.18 11.62
C LYS A 107 6.57 -12.82 10.89
N SER A 108 6.59 -12.90 9.59
CA SER A 108 7.72 -12.53 8.77
C SER A 108 7.62 -11.07 8.34
N PRO A 109 8.73 -10.32 8.33
CA PRO A 109 8.76 -8.97 7.79
C PRO A 109 8.67 -8.99 6.26
N HIS A 110 7.87 -8.09 5.70
CA HIS A 110 7.65 -7.97 4.27
C HIS A 110 7.87 -6.54 3.80
N ILE A 111 8.35 -6.38 2.55
CA ILE A 111 8.45 -5.10 1.87
C ILE A 111 7.96 -5.24 0.43
N TRP A 112 7.29 -4.21 -0.07
CA TRP A 112 6.84 -4.11 -1.45
C TRP A 112 7.23 -2.77 -2.05
N SER A 113 7.44 -2.78 -3.35
CA SER A 113 7.67 -1.57 -4.13
C SER A 113 6.87 -1.62 -5.43
N SER A 114 6.29 -0.48 -5.82
CA SER A 114 5.48 -0.39 -7.05
C SER A 114 6.27 -0.80 -8.28
N SER A 115 5.75 -1.76 -9.05
CA SER A 115 6.35 -2.19 -10.32
C SER A 115 6.24 -1.15 -11.43
N THR A 116 5.33 -0.19 -11.30
CA THR A 116 5.21 0.93 -12.25
C THR A 116 6.26 2.02 -12.03
N LEU A 117 6.70 2.22 -10.79
CA LEU A 117 7.66 3.26 -10.41
C LEU A 117 9.11 2.79 -10.42
N TYR A 118 9.34 1.50 -10.18
CA TYR A 118 10.67 0.93 -9.97
C TYR A 118 10.91 -0.30 -10.84
N SER A 119 12.08 -0.33 -11.49
CA SER A 119 12.57 -1.53 -12.18
C SER A 119 12.77 -2.69 -11.19
N LYS A 120 12.85 -3.89 -11.69
CA LYS A 120 13.13 -5.08 -10.87
C LYS A 120 14.42 -4.92 -10.06
N GLU A 121 15.47 -4.38 -10.69
CA GLU A 121 16.75 -4.11 -10.02
C GLU A 121 16.59 -3.18 -8.81
N ILE A 122 15.84 -2.08 -8.96
CA ILE A 122 15.62 -1.12 -7.88
C ILE A 122 14.75 -1.74 -6.78
N ARG A 123 13.75 -2.55 -7.14
CA ARG A 123 12.94 -3.28 -6.15
C ARG A 123 13.81 -4.23 -5.33
N THR A 124 14.72 -4.98 -5.97
CA THR A 124 15.68 -5.85 -5.27
C THR A 124 16.61 -5.06 -4.32
N LYS A 125 17.13 -3.91 -4.74
CA LYS A 125 17.92 -3.05 -3.83
C LYS A 125 17.13 -2.61 -2.60
N ARG A 126 15.86 -2.28 -2.75
CA ARG A 126 14.98 -1.91 -1.62
C ARG A 126 14.72 -3.09 -0.69
N GLU A 127 14.60 -4.31 -1.23
CA GLU A 127 14.54 -5.56 -0.46
C GLU A 127 15.83 -5.77 0.34
N GLU A 128 17.00 -5.53 -0.26
CA GLU A 128 18.30 -5.63 0.41
C GLU A 128 18.44 -4.61 1.55
N TRP A 129 18.02 -3.34 1.34
CA TRP A 129 18.03 -2.33 2.40
C TRP A 129 17.13 -2.72 3.57
N PHE A 130 15.94 -3.25 3.26
CA PHE A 130 15.01 -3.70 4.29
C PHE A 130 15.55 -4.93 5.03
N ALA A 131 16.11 -5.91 4.33
CA ALA A 131 16.71 -7.08 4.94
C ALA A 131 17.85 -6.69 5.90
N LYS A 132 18.69 -5.74 5.50
CA LYS A 132 19.74 -5.18 6.38
C LYS A 132 19.15 -4.49 7.60
N PHE A 133 18.14 -3.63 7.41
CA PHE A 133 17.45 -2.95 8.51
C PHE A 133 16.87 -3.94 9.52
N ILE A 134 16.20 -4.99 9.07
CA ILE A 134 15.61 -6.03 9.94
C ILE A 134 16.71 -6.84 10.67
N ALA A 135 17.81 -7.15 9.99
CA ALA A 135 18.94 -7.86 10.63
C ALA A 135 19.58 -7.03 11.76
N GLU A 136 19.65 -5.71 11.62
CA GLU A 136 20.19 -4.78 12.60
C GLU A 136 19.18 -4.41 13.70
N ASN A 137 17.86 -4.57 13.45
CA ASN A 137 16.78 -4.17 14.34
C ASN A 137 15.77 -5.33 14.49
N GLN A 138 16.08 -6.29 15.35
CA GLN A 138 15.14 -7.38 15.66
C GLN A 138 13.92 -6.81 16.40
N ASN A 139 12.71 -7.05 15.87
CA ASN A 139 11.45 -6.50 16.38
C ASN A 139 11.44 -4.95 16.46
N PRO A 140 11.59 -4.25 15.32
CA PRO A 140 11.68 -2.80 15.33
C PRO A 140 10.39 -2.17 15.86
N GLU A 141 10.53 -1.15 16.68
CA GLU A 141 9.40 -0.31 17.10
C GLU A 141 8.83 0.49 15.91
N ALA A 142 7.60 0.95 16.04
CA ALA A 142 6.90 1.73 15.02
C ALA A 142 7.72 2.94 14.53
N LYS A 143 8.43 3.63 15.46
CA LYS A 143 9.30 4.75 15.13
C LYS A 143 10.49 4.33 14.27
N ALA A 144 11.13 3.21 14.53
CA ALA A 144 12.26 2.73 13.75
C ALA A 144 11.84 2.39 12.31
N ILE A 145 10.65 1.84 12.10
CA ILE A 145 10.08 1.60 10.77
C ILE A 145 9.78 2.92 10.06
N LEU A 146 9.24 3.92 10.75
CA LEU A 146 9.03 5.26 10.21
C LEU A 146 10.36 5.90 9.78
N ASP A 147 11.38 5.83 10.65
CA ASP A 147 12.72 6.36 10.37
C ASP A 147 13.40 5.64 9.19
N PHE A 148 13.20 4.31 9.06
CA PHE A 148 13.64 3.56 7.89
C PHE A 148 13.04 4.13 6.60
N HIS A 149 11.75 4.39 6.56
CA HIS A 149 11.09 4.98 5.38
C HIS A 149 11.50 6.43 5.15
N GLN A 150 11.81 7.18 6.20
CA GLN A 150 12.14 8.59 6.11
C GLN A 150 13.60 8.84 5.70
N PHE A 151 14.54 8.00 6.15
CA PHE A 151 15.96 8.33 6.08
C PHE A 151 16.77 7.36 5.21
N THR A 152 16.26 6.17 4.87
CA THR A 152 17.02 5.23 4.03
C THR A 152 17.19 5.79 2.64
N GLU A 153 18.47 5.90 2.20
CA GLU A 153 18.84 6.44 0.89
C GLU A 153 18.25 7.84 0.60
N ASN A 154 18.10 8.68 1.63
CA ASN A 154 17.50 10.01 1.53
C ASN A 154 18.26 11.00 0.64
N LYS A 155 19.54 10.71 0.32
CA LYS A 155 20.35 11.47 -0.64
C LYS A 155 20.15 11.03 -2.08
N ASN A 156 19.37 9.99 -2.32
CA ASN A 156 19.07 9.43 -3.63
C ASN A 156 17.63 9.79 -4.05
N PRO A 157 17.43 10.93 -4.73
CA PRO A 157 16.09 11.38 -5.11
C PRO A 157 15.43 10.51 -6.18
N GLU A 158 16.19 9.65 -6.88
CA GLU A 158 15.67 8.83 -7.97
C GLU A 158 15.02 7.53 -7.48
N TYR A 159 15.61 6.86 -6.49
CA TYR A 159 15.15 5.56 -6.01
C TYR A 159 15.29 5.31 -4.51
N GLY A 160 15.68 6.29 -3.72
CA GLY A 160 15.57 6.24 -2.26
C GLY A 160 14.13 5.96 -1.82
N LEU A 161 13.91 5.69 -0.53
CA LEU A 161 12.55 5.47 -0.04
C LEU A 161 11.71 6.74 -0.11
N GLN A 162 12.33 7.90 -0.01
CA GLN A 162 11.75 9.18 -0.42
C GLN A 162 12.34 9.59 -1.77
N ILE A 163 11.49 9.76 -2.77
CA ILE A 163 11.92 10.21 -4.11
C ILE A 163 11.49 11.65 -4.37
N ASN A 164 12.28 12.33 -5.18
CA ASN A 164 11.92 13.62 -5.79
C ASN A 164 12.57 13.69 -7.18
N ARG A 165 11.85 13.18 -8.19
CA ARG A 165 12.30 13.19 -9.58
C ARG A 165 11.90 14.49 -10.24
N ASN A 166 12.83 15.43 -10.35
CA ASN A 166 12.66 16.74 -11.01
C ASN A 166 11.46 17.56 -10.50
N ASN A 167 11.05 17.41 -9.27
CA ASN A 167 9.83 17.99 -8.69
C ASN A 167 8.50 17.57 -9.37
N GLU A 168 8.52 16.66 -10.32
CA GLU A 168 7.33 16.15 -11.01
C GLU A 168 6.74 14.94 -10.29
N LEU A 169 7.60 14.07 -9.77
CA LEU A 169 7.20 12.89 -9.02
C LEU A 169 7.93 12.84 -7.68
N LYS A 170 7.20 13.00 -6.59
CA LYS A 170 7.77 13.03 -5.23
C LYS A 170 6.95 12.19 -4.25
N THR A 171 7.66 11.71 -3.24
CA THR A 171 7.04 11.19 -2.03
C THR A 171 6.48 12.36 -1.24
N ILE A 172 5.17 12.39 -1.07
CA ILE A 172 4.47 13.51 -0.41
C ILE A 172 4.14 13.22 1.05
N SER A 173 4.12 11.96 1.43
CA SER A 173 3.76 11.55 2.79
C SER A 173 4.28 10.16 3.14
N ILE A 174 4.34 9.89 4.44
CA ILE A 174 4.47 8.53 4.99
C ILE A 174 3.24 8.29 5.86
N THR A 175 2.52 7.21 5.59
CA THR A 175 1.36 6.79 6.39
C THR A 175 1.69 5.48 7.08
N GLN A 176 1.49 5.42 8.38
CA GLN A 176 1.75 4.24 9.20
C GLN A 176 0.47 3.78 9.90
N CYS A 177 0.16 2.48 9.80
CA CYS A 177 -0.84 1.83 10.62
C CYS A 177 -0.15 0.95 11.67
N LEU A 178 -0.57 1.07 12.91
CA LEU A 178 -0.16 0.21 14.02
C LEU A 178 -1.35 -0.63 14.45
N VAL A 179 -1.18 -1.95 14.37
CA VAL A 179 -2.19 -2.93 14.80
C VAL A 179 -1.79 -3.45 16.16
N THR A 180 -2.69 -3.32 17.12
CA THR A 180 -2.55 -3.88 18.48
C THR A 180 -3.70 -4.83 18.78
N THR A 181 -3.67 -5.50 19.90
CA THR A 181 -4.79 -6.34 20.35
C THR A 181 -6.05 -5.53 20.72
N GLN A 182 -5.94 -4.21 20.87
CA GLN A 182 -7.03 -3.35 21.30
C GLN A 182 -7.60 -2.54 20.14
N GLU A 183 -6.75 -2.03 19.27
CA GLU A 183 -7.15 -1.13 18.19
C GLU A 183 -6.15 -1.10 17.02
N ILE A 184 -6.62 -0.57 15.91
CA ILE A 184 -5.80 -0.18 14.77
C ILE A 184 -5.72 1.35 14.74
N THR A 185 -4.51 1.90 14.85
CA THR A 185 -4.29 3.34 14.73
C THR A 185 -3.63 3.69 13.39
N MET A 186 -3.85 4.92 12.91
CA MET A 186 -3.20 5.45 11.71
C MET A 186 -2.57 6.80 12.01
N SER A 187 -1.33 6.96 11.63
CA SER A 187 -0.61 8.24 11.64
C SER A 187 -0.21 8.65 10.21
N TYR A 188 -0.19 9.95 9.96
CA TYR A 188 0.15 10.54 8.67
C TYR A 188 1.21 11.62 8.86
N LEU A 189 2.35 11.45 8.20
CA LEU A 189 3.42 12.44 8.16
C LEU A 189 3.41 13.11 6.78
N ASP A 190 3.10 14.39 6.75
CA ASP A 190 3.25 15.22 5.55
C ASP A 190 4.73 15.56 5.34
N LEU A 191 5.24 15.36 4.12
CA LEU A 191 6.63 15.64 3.75
C LEU A 191 6.79 16.90 2.89
N ILE A 192 5.67 17.58 2.58
CA ILE A 192 5.66 18.79 1.73
C ILE A 192 5.07 20.00 2.42
N ALA A 193 4.65 19.85 3.68
CA ALA A 193 4.12 20.93 4.51
C ALA A 193 5.24 21.86 5.05
#